data_c2ff2a2e1fd61ab48ec664c9902ae925
#
_entry.id   c2ff2a2e1fd61ab48ec664c9902ae925
#
_cell.length_a   1.000
_cell.length_b   1.000
_cell.length_c   1.000
_cell.angle_alpha   90.00
_cell.angle_beta   90.00
_cell.angle_gamma   90.00
#
_symmetry.space_group_name_H-M   'P 1'
#
loop_
_entity.id
_entity.type
_entity.pdbx_description
1 polymer ?
#
loop_
_entity_poly.entity_id
_entity_poly.type
_entity_poly.pdbx_seq_one_letter_code
_entity_poly.pdbx_strand_id
1 'polypeptide(L)'
;MSIYVIGDLHLSFGVNKPMNIFGDNWENHEEKIKTNWIKTVTDEDTVILPGDFSWAMKLEESIKDFEFLDSLPGKKLLSKGNHDYWWNSLKKMRKFLEDNKFQNIDFIYNNSYLVEDKIIVAIRGWITNPASPEDYKILRRENERLILSIKDGIEKYGNDKEIISFIHYPPFYKQMVTNEINFENTLKEYGIKRCYYAHLHGEGHKEAIEGILNGIRYQLVSSDYLNFDLIQM
;
A
#
# COMPACT_ATOMS: atom_id res chain seq x y z
N MET A 1 -15.19 -14.72 1.06
CA MET A 1 -14.33 -13.67 0.47
C MET A 1 -14.06 -12.67 1.58
N SER A 2 -12.80 -12.36 1.84
CA SER A 2 -12.36 -11.39 2.87
C SER A 2 -11.32 -10.45 2.27
N ILE A 3 -11.10 -9.30 2.91
CA ILE A 3 -10.07 -8.35 2.51
C ILE A 3 -8.96 -8.42 3.57
N TYR A 4 -7.73 -8.60 3.12
CA TYR A 4 -6.54 -8.59 3.94
C TYR A 4 -5.61 -7.46 3.52
N VAL A 5 -4.71 -7.05 4.40
CA VAL A 5 -3.70 -6.04 4.12
C VAL A 5 -2.36 -6.39 4.77
N ILE A 6 -1.29 -6.14 4.04
CA ILE A 6 0.10 -6.13 4.51
C ILE A 6 0.91 -5.22 3.57
N GLY A 7 1.70 -4.31 4.11
CA GLY A 7 2.59 -3.42 3.35
C GLY A 7 4.05 -3.83 3.46
N ASP A 8 4.90 -3.17 2.67
CA ASP A 8 6.37 -3.22 2.83
C ASP A 8 6.94 -4.65 2.79
N LEU A 9 6.62 -5.42 1.76
CA LEU A 9 7.15 -6.77 1.63
C LEU A 9 8.65 -6.79 1.37
N HIS A 10 9.16 -5.72 0.73
CA HIS A 10 10.59 -5.53 0.45
C HIS A 10 11.28 -6.77 -0.14
N LEU A 11 10.60 -7.43 -1.09
CA LEU A 11 11.14 -8.59 -1.78
C LEU A 11 12.38 -8.22 -2.60
N SER A 12 13.30 -9.15 -2.73
CA SER A 12 14.56 -8.91 -3.43
C SER A 12 15.10 -10.16 -4.15
N PHE A 13 14.22 -11.07 -4.58
CA PHE A 13 14.61 -12.30 -5.27
C PHE A 13 15.35 -12.06 -6.60
N GLY A 14 15.08 -10.93 -7.26
CA GLY A 14 15.71 -10.53 -8.51
C GLY A 14 16.97 -9.66 -8.35
N VAL A 15 17.22 -9.17 -7.14
CA VAL A 15 18.33 -8.23 -6.84
C VAL A 15 19.04 -8.61 -5.54
N ASN A 16 20.29 -8.18 -5.36
CA ASN A 16 21.03 -8.44 -4.13
C ASN A 16 20.79 -7.32 -3.10
N LYS A 17 19.71 -7.46 -2.34
CA LYS A 17 19.34 -6.52 -1.27
C LYS A 17 18.86 -7.28 -0.04
N PRO A 18 19.76 -7.84 0.80
CA PRO A 18 19.37 -8.60 1.97
C PRO A 18 18.71 -7.69 3.02
N MET A 19 17.50 -8.05 3.48
CA MET A 19 16.73 -7.24 4.42
C MET A 19 17.21 -7.35 5.88
N ASN A 20 17.89 -8.44 6.24
CA ASN A 20 18.44 -8.64 7.59
C ASN A 20 19.46 -7.57 8.02
N ILE A 21 20.00 -6.78 7.09
CA ILE A 21 20.82 -5.59 7.43
C ILE A 21 20.04 -4.49 8.17
N PHE A 22 18.70 -4.53 8.10
CA PHE A 22 17.81 -3.58 8.79
C PHE A 22 17.30 -4.11 10.14
N GLY A 23 17.68 -5.33 10.52
CA GLY A 23 17.37 -5.96 11.79
C GLY A 23 17.11 -7.47 11.68
N ASP A 24 17.39 -8.19 12.77
CA ASP A 24 17.26 -9.66 12.81
C ASP A 24 15.82 -10.14 12.58
N ASN A 25 14.82 -9.30 12.84
CA ASN A 25 13.42 -9.61 12.56
C ASN A 25 13.16 -9.85 11.06
N TRP A 26 13.96 -9.26 10.17
CA TRP A 26 13.87 -9.44 8.72
C TRP A 26 14.54 -10.72 8.20
N GLU A 27 15.21 -11.49 9.07
CA GLU A 27 15.80 -12.75 8.64
C GLU A 27 14.72 -13.73 8.16
N ASN A 28 14.89 -14.25 6.94
CA ASN A 28 13.95 -15.16 6.27
C ASN A 28 12.51 -14.57 6.20
N HIS A 29 12.38 -13.27 6.02
CA HIS A 29 11.07 -12.60 6.02
C HIS A 29 10.15 -13.12 4.90
N GLU A 30 10.68 -13.50 3.75
CA GLU A 30 9.92 -14.06 2.63
C GLU A 30 9.19 -15.36 3.03
N GLU A 31 9.86 -16.25 3.77
CA GLU A 31 9.25 -17.49 4.26
C GLU A 31 8.24 -17.22 5.37
N LYS A 32 8.46 -16.22 6.22
CA LYS A 32 7.47 -15.78 7.23
C LYS A 32 6.20 -15.26 6.54
N ILE A 33 6.36 -14.36 5.56
CA ILE A 33 5.25 -13.84 4.74
C ILE A 33 4.49 -14.99 4.10
N LYS A 34 5.18 -15.89 3.40
CA LYS A 34 4.57 -17.02 2.71
C LYS A 34 3.79 -17.93 3.66
N THR A 35 4.39 -18.27 4.79
CA THR A 35 3.77 -19.17 5.79
C THR A 35 2.50 -18.56 6.36
N ASN A 36 2.56 -17.29 6.77
CA ASN A 36 1.41 -16.56 7.35
C ASN A 36 0.32 -16.34 6.29
N TRP A 37 0.71 -16.02 5.06
CA TRP A 37 -0.22 -15.81 3.96
C TRP A 37 -1.02 -17.07 3.62
N ILE A 38 -0.34 -18.21 3.40
CA ILE A 38 -1.00 -19.48 3.06
C ILE A 38 -1.92 -19.96 4.19
N LYS A 39 -1.56 -19.69 5.45
CA LYS A 39 -2.39 -20.03 6.61
C LYS A 39 -3.67 -19.19 6.70
N THR A 40 -3.66 -17.98 6.14
CA THR A 40 -4.68 -16.97 6.41
C THR A 40 -5.58 -16.67 5.21
N VAL A 41 -5.00 -16.64 4.00
CA VAL A 41 -5.65 -16.20 2.76
C VAL A 41 -6.07 -17.41 1.92
N THR A 42 -7.27 -17.35 1.33
CA THR A 42 -7.77 -18.30 0.36
C THR A 42 -7.82 -17.69 -1.05
N ASP A 43 -8.05 -18.50 -2.09
CA ASP A 43 -8.15 -18.02 -3.48
C ASP A 43 -9.31 -17.05 -3.72
N GLU A 44 -10.33 -17.09 -2.85
CA GLU A 44 -11.50 -16.19 -2.90
C GLU A 44 -11.23 -14.78 -2.32
N ASP A 45 -10.12 -14.61 -1.61
CA ASP A 45 -9.84 -13.39 -0.86
C ASP A 45 -9.08 -12.36 -1.70
N THR A 46 -9.07 -11.12 -1.21
CA THR A 46 -8.27 -10.04 -1.82
C THR A 46 -7.29 -9.49 -0.80
N VAL A 47 -6.03 -9.35 -1.20
CA VAL A 47 -4.97 -8.75 -0.38
C VAL A 47 -4.54 -7.42 -0.97
N ILE A 48 -4.55 -6.38 -0.14
CA ILE A 48 -4.08 -5.03 -0.50
C ILE A 48 -2.63 -4.88 -0.04
N LEU A 49 -1.78 -4.41 -0.95
CA LEU A 49 -0.36 -4.15 -0.67
C LEU A 49 -0.08 -2.64 -0.86
N PRO A 50 -0.08 -1.86 0.22
CA PRO A 50 0.11 -0.41 0.17
C PRO A 50 1.58 0.01 0.01
N GLY A 51 2.27 -0.54 -1.00
CA GLY A 51 3.59 -0.09 -1.42
C GLY A 51 4.79 -0.86 -0.85
N ASP A 52 5.95 -0.49 -1.35
CA ASP A 52 7.26 -1.07 -1.06
C ASP A 52 7.28 -2.60 -1.18
N PHE A 53 6.79 -3.03 -2.36
CA PHE A 53 6.69 -4.43 -2.72
C PHE A 53 8.05 -5.06 -3.01
N SER A 54 8.88 -4.39 -3.82
CA SER A 54 10.13 -4.95 -4.34
C SER A 54 11.26 -3.92 -4.39
N TRP A 55 12.49 -4.36 -4.09
CA TRP A 55 13.72 -3.59 -4.24
C TRP A 55 14.23 -3.48 -5.67
N ALA A 56 13.57 -4.06 -6.65
CA ALA A 56 13.95 -3.95 -8.04
C ALA A 56 14.02 -2.48 -8.50
N MET A 57 15.03 -2.14 -9.30
CA MET A 57 15.18 -0.81 -9.89
C MET A 57 14.41 -0.70 -11.21
N LYS A 58 14.17 -1.83 -11.89
CA LYS A 58 13.47 -1.91 -13.17
C LYS A 58 12.40 -2.99 -13.10
N LEU A 59 11.35 -2.82 -13.90
CA LEU A 59 10.22 -3.75 -13.94
C LEU A 59 10.65 -5.19 -14.29
N GLU A 60 11.63 -5.31 -15.18
CA GLU A 60 12.16 -6.61 -15.60
C GLU A 60 12.94 -7.34 -14.49
N GLU A 61 13.51 -6.59 -13.55
CA GLU A 61 14.24 -7.15 -12.40
C GLU A 61 13.30 -7.69 -11.32
N SER A 62 12.06 -7.21 -11.29
CA SER A 62 11.05 -7.63 -10.28
C SER A 62 10.33 -8.94 -10.62
N ILE A 63 10.65 -9.59 -11.74
CA ILE A 63 9.93 -10.78 -12.23
C ILE A 63 9.85 -11.88 -11.16
N LYS A 64 10.94 -12.18 -10.46
CA LYS A 64 10.97 -13.21 -9.41
C LYS A 64 10.13 -12.85 -8.18
N ASP A 65 10.05 -11.56 -7.87
CA ASP A 65 9.21 -11.06 -6.78
C ASP A 65 7.73 -11.20 -7.15
N PHE A 66 7.39 -10.94 -8.41
CA PHE A 66 6.04 -11.18 -8.94
C PHE A 66 5.70 -12.67 -9.06
N GLU A 67 6.64 -13.54 -9.44
CA GLU A 67 6.47 -14.99 -9.41
C GLU A 67 6.15 -15.49 -8.00
N PHE A 68 6.88 -15.01 -7.00
CA PHE A 68 6.59 -15.30 -5.60
C PHE A 68 5.18 -14.85 -5.22
N LEU A 69 4.82 -13.61 -5.53
CA LEU A 69 3.51 -13.05 -5.17
C LEU A 69 2.37 -13.78 -5.89
N ASP A 70 2.51 -14.10 -7.18
CA ASP A 70 1.48 -14.81 -7.95
C ASP A 70 1.27 -16.25 -7.45
N SER A 71 2.31 -16.88 -6.89
CA SER A 71 2.21 -18.20 -6.28
C SER A 71 1.39 -18.26 -5.00
N LEU A 72 1.13 -17.14 -4.36
CA LEU A 72 0.34 -17.05 -3.13
C LEU A 72 -1.17 -16.97 -3.45
N PRO A 73 -2.06 -17.51 -2.60
CA PRO A 73 -3.50 -17.48 -2.83
C PRO A 73 -4.10 -16.06 -2.78
N GLY A 74 -5.27 -15.90 -3.37
CA GLY A 74 -6.06 -14.68 -3.39
C GLY A 74 -5.64 -13.68 -4.47
N LYS A 75 -6.49 -12.68 -4.73
CA LYS A 75 -6.20 -11.57 -5.62
C LYS A 75 -5.35 -10.52 -4.90
N LYS A 76 -4.33 -9.98 -5.56
CA LYS A 76 -3.44 -8.96 -5.01
C LYS A 76 -3.64 -7.63 -5.71
N LEU A 77 -3.84 -6.56 -4.93
CA LEU A 77 -3.95 -5.19 -5.42
C LEU A 77 -2.79 -4.37 -4.84
N LEU A 78 -1.85 -3.99 -5.70
CA LEU A 78 -0.64 -3.27 -5.33
C LEU A 78 -0.80 -1.77 -5.56
N SER A 79 -0.37 -0.97 -4.60
CA SER A 79 -0.09 0.45 -4.80
C SER A 79 1.40 0.74 -4.70
N LYS A 80 1.81 1.93 -5.12
CA LYS A 80 3.21 2.32 -5.14
C LYS A 80 3.70 2.75 -3.76
N GLY A 81 4.88 2.27 -3.35
CA GLY A 81 5.68 2.84 -2.26
C GLY A 81 6.82 3.73 -2.75
N ASN A 82 7.69 4.16 -1.85
CA ASN A 82 8.83 5.02 -2.23
C ASN A 82 10.02 4.23 -2.77
N HIS A 83 10.16 2.97 -2.41
CA HIS A 83 11.21 2.08 -2.90
C HIS A 83 10.82 1.30 -4.17
N ASP A 84 9.56 1.40 -4.63
CA ASP A 84 9.13 0.78 -5.89
C ASP A 84 9.65 1.58 -7.10
N TYR A 85 10.95 1.58 -7.31
CA TYR A 85 11.61 2.27 -8.44
C TYR A 85 11.26 1.66 -9.79
N TRP A 86 10.92 0.36 -9.82
CA TRP A 86 10.45 -0.40 -10.98
C TRP A 86 9.09 0.08 -11.49
N TRP A 87 8.32 0.85 -10.71
CA TRP A 87 6.98 1.29 -11.04
C TRP A 87 6.92 2.11 -12.33
N ASN A 88 5.99 1.77 -13.21
CA ASN A 88 5.80 2.37 -14.52
C ASN A 88 4.35 2.85 -14.74
N SER A 89 3.99 3.17 -15.98
CA SER A 89 2.58 3.42 -16.33
C SER A 89 1.75 2.14 -16.16
N LEU A 90 0.47 2.26 -15.78
CA LEU A 90 -0.44 1.12 -15.65
C LEU A 90 -0.43 0.22 -16.89
N LYS A 91 -0.43 0.84 -18.08
CA LYS A 91 -0.40 0.11 -19.34
C LYS A 91 0.84 -0.79 -19.46
N LYS A 92 2.03 -0.27 -19.09
CA LYS A 92 3.27 -1.05 -19.16
C LYS A 92 3.29 -2.16 -18.10
N MET A 93 2.85 -1.85 -16.89
CA MET A 93 2.81 -2.84 -15.80
C MET A 93 1.79 -3.96 -16.06
N ARG A 94 0.59 -3.63 -16.54
CA ARG A 94 -0.41 -4.65 -16.92
C ARG A 94 0.04 -5.52 -18.07
N LYS A 95 0.70 -4.91 -19.09
CA LYS A 95 1.31 -5.70 -20.16
C LYS A 95 2.39 -6.65 -19.64
N PHE A 96 3.20 -6.22 -18.69
CA PHE A 96 4.19 -7.08 -18.02
C PHE A 96 3.53 -8.27 -17.31
N LEU A 97 2.42 -8.06 -16.58
CA LEU A 97 1.67 -9.15 -15.96
C LEU A 97 1.13 -10.13 -17.01
N GLU A 98 0.55 -9.63 -18.08
CA GLU A 98 0.02 -10.44 -19.20
C GLU A 98 1.12 -11.26 -19.88
N ASP A 99 2.25 -10.64 -20.23
CA ASP A 99 3.38 -11.28 -20.90
C ASP A 99 3.99 -12.42 -20.05
N ASN A 100 3.95 -12.29 -18.72
CA ASN A 100 4.45 -13.29 -17.76
C ASN A 100 3.35 -14.20 -17.20
N LYS A 101 2.09 -14.04 -17.65
CA LYS A 101 0.92 -14.86 -17.26
C LYS A 101 0.56 -14.76 -15.76
N PHE A 102 0.88 -13.66 -15.09
CA PHE A 102 0.43 -13.36 -13.73
C PHE A 102 -1.04 -12.94 -13.76
N GLN A 103 -1.93 -13.74 -13.17
CA GLN A 103 -3.38 -13.56 -13.31
C GLN A 103 -4.05 -12.96 -12.07
N ASN A 104 -3.42 -13.09 -10.91
CA ASN A 104 -4.00 -12.73 -9.62
C ASN A 104 -3.52 -11.37 -9.08
N ILE A 105 -2.88 -10.56 -9.92
CA ILE A 105 -2.26 -9.28 -9.53
C ILE A 105 -2.80 -8.15 -10.38
N ASP A 106 -3.08 -7.00 -9.76
CA ASP A 106 -3.37 -5.76 -10.46
C ASP A 106 -2.90 -4.55 -9.61
N PHE A 107 -3.01 -3.33 -10.15
CA PHE A 107 -2.43 -2.13 -9.58
C PHE A 107 -3.47 -1.06 -9.28
N ILE A 108 -3.35 -0.43 -8.11
CA ILE A 108 -4.11 0.76 -7.75
C ILE A 108 -3.24 2.00 -8.01
N TYR A 109 -3.61 2.78 -9.04
CA TYR A 109 -2.87 3.97 -9.44
C TYR A 109 -3.77 4.97 -10.16
N ASN A 110 -4.32 5.93 -9.45
CA ASN A 110 -5.34 6.87 -9.90
C ASN A 110 -6.66 6.19 -10.34
N ASN A 111 -6.93 5.02 -9.83
CA ASN A 111 -8.12 4.21 -10.03
C ASN A 111 -8.56 3.60 -8.71
N SER A 112 -9.66 2.89 -8.72
CA SER A 112 -10.25 2.22 -7.56
C SER A 112 -10.70 0.81 -7.91
N TYR A 113 -10.94 0.01 -6.88
CA TYR A 113 -11.53 -1.33 -7.01
C TYR A 113 -12.72 -1.48 -6.05
N LEU A 114 -13.75 -2.17 -6.52
CA LEU A 114 -14.80 -2.67 -5.64
C LEU A 114 -14.39 -4.07 -5.17
N VAL A 115 -14.22 -4.24 -3.86
CA VAL A 115 -13.97 -5.53 -3.23
C VAL A 115 -15.06 -5.75 -2.19
N GLU A 116 -15.84 -6.81 -2.35
CA GLU A 116 -17.10 -7.00 -1.65
C GLU A 116 -18.05 -5.81 -1.89
N ASP A 117 -18.35 -5.04 -0.87
CA ASP A 117 -19.19 -3.84 -0.90
C ASP A 117 -18.39 -2.55 -0.59
N LYS A 118 -17.06 -2.60 -0.66
CA LYS A 118 -16.14 -1.52 -0.28
C LYS A 118 -15.33 -1.02 -1.48
N ILE A 119 -15.22 0.28 -1.61
CA ILE A 119 -14.37 0.94 -2.60
C ILE A 119 -12.97 1.07 -2.01
N ILE A 120 -12.00 0.45 -2.67
CA ILE A 120 -10.59 0.46 -2.29
C ILE A 120 -9.86 1.52 -3.12
N VAL A 121 -9.23 2.48 -2.43
CA VAL A 121 -8.38 3.52 -3.03
C VAL A 121 -7.00 3.51 -2.39
N ALA A 122 -5.96 3.72 -3.19
CA ALA A 122 -4.60 3.72 -2.68
C ALA A 122 -3.71 4.73 -3.39
N ILE A 123 -2.78 5.32 -2.63
CA ILE A 123 -1.75 6.23 -3.13
C ILE A 123 -0.41 5.97 -2.44
N ARG A 124 0.67 6.49 -3.03
CA ARG A 124 1.96 6.50 -2.34
C ARG A 124 1.94 7.43 -1.13
N GLY A 125 1.32 8.60 -1.26
CA GLY A 125 1.47 9.66 -0.28
C GLY A 125 2.83 10.36 -0.36
N TRP A 126 3.13 11.21 0.61
CA TRP A 126 4.39 11.92 0.78
C TRP A 126 4.53 12.41 2.22
N ILE A 127 5.75 12.89 2.58
CA ILE A 127 5.97 13.54 3.87
C ILE A 127 4.98 14.69 4.07
N THR A 128 4.30 14.71 5.20
CA THR A 128 3.25 15.69 5.50
C THR A 128 3.77 16.92 6.23
N ASN A 129 5.08 16.98 6.52
CA ASN A 129 5.79 18.17 6.99
C ASN A 129 6.87 18.57 5.95
N PRO A 130 6.45 19.05 4.76
CA PRO A 130 7.37 19.36 3.67
C PRO A 130 8.30 20.50 4.05
N ALA A 131 9.61 20.32 3.80
CA ALA A 131 10.64 21.30 4.09
C ALA A 131 11.05 22.12 2.86
N SER A 132 10.66 21.68 1.66
CA SER A 132 11.06 22.31 0.39
C SER A 132 9.88 22.59 -0.52
N PRO A 133 9.97 23.55 -1.47
CA PRO A 133 8.94 23.76 -2.48
C PRO A 133 8.65 22.51 -3.33
N GLU A 134 9.65 21.65 -3.56
CA GLU A 134 9.47 20.41 -4.30
C GLU A 134 8.65 19.40 -3.49
N ASP A 135 8.88 19.28 -2.19
CA ASP A 135 8.07 18.42 -1.31
C ASP A 135 6.61 18.87 -1.29
N TYR A 136 6.35 20.18 -1.23
CA TYR A 136 4.99 20.73 -1.33
C TYR A 136 4.31 20.36 -2.65
N LYS A 137 5.04 20.44 -3.75
CA LYS A 137 4.53 20.05 -5.07
C LYS A 137 4.21 18.56 -5.15
N ILE A 138 5.07 17.72 -4.55
CA ILE A 138 4.84 16.27 -4.51
C ILE A 138 3.63 15.97 -3.62
N LEU A 139 3.56 16.53 -2.41
CA LEU A 139 2.44 16.34 -1.48
C LEU A 139 1.10 16.73 -2.12
N ARG A 140 1.04 17.88 -2.80
CA ARG A 140 -0.15 18.32 -3.53
C ARG A 140 -0.55 17.31 -4.59
N ARG A 141 0.39 16.85 -5.41
CA ARG A 141 0.15 15.86 -6.46
C ARG A 141 -0.36 14.54 -5.90
N GLU A 142 0.19 14.06 -4.79
CA GLU A 142 -0.27 12.83 -4.15
C GLU A 142 -1.68 13.00 -3.55
N ASN A 143 -2.01 14.16 -3.01
CA ASN A 143 -3.37 14.45 -2.56
C ASN A 143 -4.38 14.52 -3.73
N GLU A 144 -3.99 15.12 -4.87
CA GLU A 144 -4.80 15.12 -6.09
C GLU A 144 -5.04 13.68 -6.61
N ARG A 145 -4.05 12.79 -6.50
CA ARG A 145 -4.19 11.37 -6.85
C ARG A 145 -5.18 10.63 -5.94
N LEU A 146 -5.18 10.95 -4.64
CA LEU A 146 -6.18 10.41 -3.73
C LEU A 146 -7.59 10.82 -4.18
N ILE A 147 -7.79 12.11 -4.45
CA ILE A 147 -9.06 12.65 -4.93
C ILE A 147 -9.48 11.98 -6.26
N LEU A 148 -8.55 11.78 -7.20
CA LEU A 148 -8.84 11.09 -8.46
C LEU A 148 -9.29 9.66 -8.23
N SER A 149 -8.61 8.90 -7.36
CA SER A 149 -8.99 7.53 -7.04
C SER A 149 -10.35 7.45 -6.36
N ILE A 150 -10.65 8.38 -5.45
CA ILE A 150 -11.95 8.47 -4.78
C ILE A 150 -13.07 8.76 -5.80
N LYS A 151 -12.87 9.76 -6.67
CA LYS A 151 -13.85 10.13 -7.70
C LYS A 151 -14.09 8.99 -8.69
N ASP A 152 -13.03 8.30 -9.13
CA ASP A 152 -13.12 7.09 -9.96
C ASP A 152 -14.00 6.02 -9.30
N GLY A 153 -13.84 5.82 -7.99
CA GLY A 153 -14.64 4.87 -7.22
C GLY A 153 -16.10 5.26 -7.12
N ILE A 154 -16.38 6.51 -6.79
CA ILE A 154 -17.74 7.03 -6.70
C ILE A 154 -18.46 6.97 -8.07
N GLU A 155 -17.77 7.33 -9.14
CA GLU A 155 -18.31 7.29 -10.49
C GLU A 155 -18.66 5.86 -10.94
N LYS A 156 -17.80 4.90 -10.65
CA LYS A 156 -17.98 3.50 -11.07
C LYS A 156 -18.96 2.71 -10.22
N TYR A 157 -18.96 2.96 -8.91
CA TYR A 157 -19.61 2.04 -7.95
C TYR A 157 -20.68 2.70 -7.08
N GLY A 158 -20.90 4.02 -7.23
CA GLY A 158 -21.84 4.79 -6.44
C GLY A 158 -21.22 5.41 -5.18
N ASN A 159 -21.96 6.31 -4.54
CA ASN A 159 -21.53 7.05 -3.35
C ASN A 159 -22.10 6.50 -2.03
N ASP A 160 -22.81 5.38 -2.10
CA ASP A 160 -23.46 4.69 -0.98
C ASP A 160 -22.54 3.66 -0.30
N LYS A 161 -21.40 3.38 -0.91
CA LYS A 161 -20.45 2.37 -0.42
C LYS A 161 -19.38 2.97 0.49
N GLU A 162 -18.92 2.16 1.43
CA GLU A 162 -17.77 2.55 2.24
C GLU A 162 -16.51 2.65 1.38
N ILE A 163 -15.80 3.77 1.49
CA ILE A 163 -14.49 3.97 0.87
C ILE A 163 -13.41 3.72 1.92
N ILE A 164 -12.44 2.86 1.60
CA ILE A 164 -11.28 2.57 2.46
C ILE A 164 -10.04 3.05 1.75
N SER A 165 -9.23 3.84 2.47
CA SER A 165 -8.01 4.44 1.94
C SER A 165 -6.76 3.70 2.40
N PHE A 166 -5.82 3.51 1.49
CA PHE A 166 -4.48 3.01 1.74
C PHE A 166 -3.46 4.06 1.28
N ILE A 167 -2.59 4.49 2.17
CA ILE A 167 -1.56 5.48 1.89
C ILE A 167 -0.22 4.90 2.33
N HIS A 168 0.76 4.77 1.42
CA HIS A 168 2.03 4.17 1.84
C HIS A 168 2.72 5.02 2.90
N TYR A 169 2.94 6.32 2.68
CA TYR A 169 3.45 7.20 3.73
C TYR A 169 2.43 7.41 4.86
N PRO A 170 2.86 7.63 6.10
CA PRO A 170 1.95 8.07 7.17
C PRO A 170 1.14 9.28 6.73
N PRO A 171 -0.20 9.28 6.91
CA PRO A 171 -1.06 10.39 6.48
C PRO A 171 -0.79 11.68 7.26
N PHE A 172 -0.13 11.59 8.39
CA PHE A 172 0.43 12.66 9.21
C PHE A 172 1.42 12.10 10.25
N TYR A 173 2.18 12.98 10.91
CA TYR A 173 3.09 12.64 12.00
C TYR A 173 2.62 13.28 13.31
N LYS A 174 2.94 12.69 14.47
CA LYS A 174 2.52 13.18 15.81
C LYS A 174 2.88 14.64 16.10
N GLN A 175 3.93 15.16 15.49
CA GLN A 175 4.45 16.51 15.72
C GLN A 175 4.03 17.52 14.63
N MET A 176 2.90 17.30 13.98
CA MET A 176 2.52 18.15 12.84
C MET A 176 2.18 19.60 13.20
N VAL A 177 2.81 20.50 12.44
CA VAL A 177 2.27 21.82 12.16
C VAL A 177 1.15 21.67 11.14
N THR A 178 0.00 22.30 11.36
CA THR A 178 -1.16 22.25 10.45
C THR A 178 -0.79 22.82 9.08
N ASN A 179 -0.63 21.95 8.09
CA ASN A 179 -0.47 22.36 6.70
C ASN A 179 -1.82 22.44 6.01
N GLU A 180 -1.97 23.37 5.07
CA GLU A 180 -3.19 23.51 4.24
C GLU A 180 -3.49 22.25 3.43
N ILE A 181 -2.44 21.51 3.03
CA ILE A 181 -2.56 20.25 2.30
C ILE A 181 -2.25 19.12 3.27
N ASN A 182 -3.27 18.36 3.61
CA ASN A 182 -3.10 17.18 4.39
C ASN A 182 -4.13 16.10 3.96
N PHE A 183 -3.71 14.86 3.95
CA PHE A 183 -4.56 13.75 3.53
C PHE A 183 -5.78 13.59 4.43
N GLU A 184 -5.68 13.89 5.72
CA GLU A 184 -6.79 13.80 6.68
C GLU A 184 -7.97 14.69 6.26
N ASN A 185 -7.70 15.91 5.78
CA ASN A 185 -8.76 16.80 5.31
C ASN A 185 -9.50 16.19 4.11
N THR A 186 -8.77 15.61 3.16
CA THR A 186 -9.38 14.90 2.04
C THR A 186 -10.17 13.68 2.49
N LEU A 187 -9.64 12.88 3.42
CA LEU A 187 -10.37 11.73 3.97
C LEU A 187 -11.68 12.17 4.63
N LYS A 188 -11.67 13.25 5.41
CA LYS A 188 -12.85 13.83 6.06
C LYS A 188 -13.87 14.36 5.05
N GLU A 189 -13.42 15.10 4.05
CA GLU A 189 -14.28 15.68 2.99
C GLU A 189 -15.09 14.60 2.27
N TYR A 190 -14.47 13.45 2.00
CA TYR A 190 -15.15 12.30 1.36
C TYR A 190 -15.75 11.29 2.33
N GLY A 191 -15.80 11.59 3.63
CA GLY A 191 -16.43 10.74 4.64
C GLY A 191 -15.71 9.42 4.91
N ILE A 192 -14.43 9.30 4.54
CA ILE A 192 -13.62 8.09 4.74
C ILE A 192 -13.33 7.91 6.22
N LYS A 193 -13.62 6.72 6.76
CA LYS A 193 -13.50 6.39 8.19
C LYS A 193 -12.38 5.42 8.52
N ARG A 194 -11.74 4.83 7.51
CA ARG A 194 -10.64 3.89 7.66
C ARG A 194 -9.49 4.23 6.72
N CYS A 195 -8.29 4.37 7.29
CA CYS A 195 -7.06 4.63 6.57
C CYS A 195 -5.96 3.70 7.09
N TYR A 196 -5.46 2.85 6.22
CA TYR A 196 -4.32 1.99 6.48
C TYR A 196 -3.08 2.60 5.85
N TYR A 197 -1.95 2.52 6.53
CA TYR A 197 -0.70 3.08 6.04
C TYR A 197 0.49 2.19 6.39
N ALA A 198 1.63 2.43 5.75
CA ALA A 198 2.82 1.60 5.82
C ALA A 198 4.08 2.45 6.07
N HIS A 199 5.22 2.09 5.48
CA HIS A 199 6.45 2.90 5.44
C HIS A 199 7.26 2.99 6.73
N LEU A 200 6.67 2.89 7.91
CA LEU A 200 7.40 2.98 9.17
C LEU A 200 7.98 1.62 9.55
N HIS A 201 9.28 1.58 9.81
CA HIS A 201 10.03 0.38 10.18
C HIS A 201 10.83 0.58 11.46
N GLY A 202 11.08 -0.50 12.20
CA GLY A 202 11.96 -0.53 13.37
C GLY A 202 11.62 0.56 14.38
N GLU A 203 12.58 1.46 14.67
CA GLU A 203 12.35 2.59 15.59
C GLU A 203 11.24 3.54 15.14
N GLY A 204 10.97 3.62 13.84
CA GLY A 204 9.86 4.41 13.28
C GLY A 204 8.47 3.95 13.75
N HIS A 205 8.32 2.72 14.21
CA HIS A 205 7.06 2.21 14.78
C HIS A 205 6.58 3.04 15.98
N LYS A 206 7.48 3.71 16.71
CA LYS A 206 7.14 4.59 17.84
C LYS A 206 6.35 5.83 17.42
N GLU A 207 6.47 6.21 16.14
CA GLU A 207 5.71 7.33 15.56
C GLU A 207 4.36 6.89 14.98
N ALA A 208 4.05 5.60 15.02
CA ALA A 208 2.80 5.07 14.51
C ALA A 208 1.60 5.69 15.22
N ILE A 209 0.59 6.03 14.44
CA ILE A 209 -0.70 6.51 14.91
C ILE A 209 -1.71 5.39 14.71
N GLU A 210 -2.16 4.85 15.81
CA GLU A 210 -3.07 3.73 15.87
C GLU A 210 -4.39 4.12 16.52
N GLY A 211 -5.48 3.53 16.03
CA GLY A 211 -6.80 3.74 16.59
C GLY A 211 -7.58 4.88 15.93
N ILE A 212 -8.57 5.43 16.64
CA ILE A 212 -9.46 6.45 16.10
C ILE A 212 -8.95 7.84 16.49
N LEU A 213 -8.62 8.63 15.48
CA LEU A 213 -8.27 10.03 15.65
C LEU A 213 -9.11 10.88 14.70
N ASN A 214 -9.72 11.93 15.21
CA ASN A 214 -10.57 12.85 14.44
C ASN A 214 -11.69 12.16 13.62
N GLY A 215 -12.19 11.01 14.12
CA GLY A 215 -13.27 10.24 13.49
C GLY A 215 -12.81 9.30 12.37
N ILE A 216 -11.51 9.13 12.16
CA ILE A 216 -10.92 8.19 11.23
C ILE A 216 -10.09 7.17 12.01
N ARG A 217 -10.26 5.89 11.72
CA ARG A 217 -9.40 4.81 12.24
C ARG A 217 -8.15 4.73 11.37
N TYR A 218 -7.00 4.90 12.01
CA TYR A 218 -5.68 4.71 11.39
C TYR A 218 -5.04 3.42 11.88
N GLN A 219 -4.34 2.73 10.98
CA GLN A 219 -3.63 1.51 11.31
C GLN A 219 -2.37 1.35 10.46
N LEU A 220 -1.22 1.12 11.13
CA LEU A 220 0.03 0.78 10.48
C LEU A 220 0.00 -0.68 10.03
N VAL A 221 0.42 -0.93 8.78
CA VAL A 221 0.40 -2.27 8.18
C VAL A 221 1.74 -2.67 7.55
N SER A 222 2.83 -2.06 7.99
CA SER A 222 4.19 -2.49 7.60
C SER A 222 4.44 -3.92 8.06
N SER A 223 5.01 -4.74 7.21
CA SER A 223 5.18 -6.18 7.45
C SER A 223 5.95 -6.50 8.73
N ASP A 224 7.03 -5.79 9.03
CA ASP A 224 7.82 -5.98 10.23
C ASP A 224 7.09 -5.53 11.53
N TYR A 225 6.18 -4.55 11.42
CA TYR A 225 5.29 -4.15 12.51
C TYR A 225 4.27 -5.24 12.84
N LEU A 226 3.77 -5.93 11.81
CA LEU A 226 2.80 -7.01 11.91
C LEU A 226 3.43 -8.38 12.19
N ASN A 227 4.74 -8.46 12.43
CA ASN A 227 5.47 -9.74 12.49
C ASN A 227 5.21 -10.62 11.24
N PHE A 228 5.06 -9.98 10.08
CA PHE A 228 4.76 -10.59 8.79
C PHE A 228 3.41 -11.33 8.70
N ASP A 229 2.50 -11.04 9.63
CA ASP A 229 1.11 -11.48 9.56
C ASP A 229 0.27 -10.53 8.67
N LEU A 230 -0.85 -11.04 8.17
CA LEU A 230 -1.82 -10.22 7.44
C LEU A 230 -2.97 -9.81 8.38
N ILE A 231 -3.44 -8.58 8.23
CA ILE A 231 -4.61 -8.10 8.96
C ILE A 231 -5.85 -8.32 8.10
N GLN A 232 -6.86 -8.98 8.66
CA GLN A 232 -8.21 -9.01 8.10
C GLN A 232 -8.95 -7.71 8.42
N MET A 233 -9.66 -7.15 7.45
CA MET A 233 -10.34 -5.87 7.54
C MET A 233 -11.82 -6.01 7.87
#